data_4118d27ec83552da079aba6915aff2c0
#
_entry.id   4118d27ec83552da079aba6915aff2c0
#
_cell.length_a   1.000
_cell.length_b   1.000
_cell.length_c   1.000
_cell.angle_alpha   90.00
_cell.angle_beta   90.00
_cell.angle_gamma   90.00
#
_symmetry.space_group_name_H-M   'P 1'
#
loop_
_entity.id
_entity.type
_entity.pdbx_description
1 polymer ?
#
loop_
_entity_poly.entity_id
_entity_poly.type
_entity_poly.pdbx_seq_one_letter_code
_entity_poly.pdbx_strand_id
1 'polypeptide(L)'
;MSILIDNQTIAICQGFTGSQATLHCSQSIEYGTNIAGGVTPGKAGQTHLNLPVFENVSQAVKETGADTSLIFVPAQFCKNSINEALDSELKLIIVITEGIPTLDMLYLKAKADEMGIRIIGPNCPGVITPEQAKLGIMPASIHNKGKVGIVSRSGTLTYEAVDQTSKEGLGQSSCVGIGGDPIPGSSFIDILEMFEQDPETEGIAVSYTHLTLPTSNSV
;
A
#
# COMPACT_ATOMS: atom_id res chain seq x y z
N MET A 1 17.82 -0.66 -1.26
CA MET A 1 16.70 -0.92 -2.22
C MET A 1 15.46 -1.07 -1.39
N SER A 2 14.32 -0.63 -1.84
CA SER A 2 13.07 -0.85 -1.12
C SER A 2 12.42 -2.16 -1.56
N ILE A 3 11.54 -2.71 -0.72
CA ILE A 3 10.92 -4.01 -1.02
C ILE A 3 9.66 -3.90 -1.90
N LEU A 4 9.00 -2.75 -1.98
CA LEU A 4 7.74 -2.57 -2.73
C LEU A 4 7.68 -1.28 -3.54
N ILE A 5 8.02 -0.14 -2.93
CA ILE A 5 7.95 1.18 -3.56
C ILE A 5 9.21 1.97 -3.29
N ASP A 6 9.63 2.75 -4.27
CA ASP A 6 10.81 3.62 -4.20
C ASP A 6 10.60 4.91 -5.00
N ASN A 7 11.67 5.68 -5.21
CA ASN A 7 11.65 6.91 -5.99
C ASN A 7 11.44 6.71 -7.50
N GLN A 8 11.46 5.47 -8.00
CA GLN A 8 11.16 5.13 -9.40
C GLN A 8 9.71 4.69 -9.60
N THR A 9 8.99 4.40 -8.51
CA THR A 9 7.59 3.97 -8.55
C THR A 9 6.71 5.06 -9.15
N ILE A 10 5.93 4.71 -10.18
CA ILE A 10 4.97 5.61 -10.80
C ILE A 10 3.56 5.14 -10.43
N ALA A 11 2.86 5.92 -9.62
CA ALA A 11 1.56 5.54 -9.10
C ALA A 11 0.42 6.32 -9.73
N ILE A 12 -0.73 5.66 -9.89
CA ILE A 12 -2.03 6.29 -10.13
C ILE A 12 -2.96 6.04 -8.95
N CYS A 13 -3.93 6.93 -8.74
CA CYS A 13 -4.92 6.78 -7.68
C CYS A 13 -6.31 6.54 -8.25
N GLN A 14 -6.97 5.46 -7.87
CA GLN A 14 -8.39 5.22 -8.17
C GLN A 14 -9.28 5.83 -7.08
N GLY A 15 -10.36 6.50 -7.50
CA GLY A 15 -11.15 7.35 -6.61
C GLY A 15 -10.51 8.71 -6.35
N PHE A 16 -9.65 9.17 -7.26
CA PHE A 16 -8.71 10.29 -7.10
C PHE A 16 -9.34 11.60 -6.63
N THR A 17 -10.55 11.91 -7.10
CA THR A 17 -11.25 13.16 -6.73
C THR A 17 -12.06 13.06 -5.43
N GLY A 18 -12.01 11.93 -4.73
CA GLY A 18 -12.60 11.76 -3.41
C GLY A 18 -11.82 12.50 -2.32
N SER A 19 -12.48 12.89 -1.24
CA SER A 19 -11.86 13.71 -0.18
C SER A 19 -10.64 13.03 0.46
N GLN A 20 -10.74 11.74 0.78
CA GLN A 20 -9.62 10.97 1.36
C GLN A 20 -8.46 10.80 0.36
N ALA A 21 -8.77 10.45 -0.88
CA ALA A 21 -7.77 10.36 -1.93
C ALA A 21 -7.06 11.69 -2.16
N THR A 22 -7.81 12.80 -2.21
CA THR A 22 -7.26 14.15 -2.34
C THR A 22 -6.27 14.47 -1.23
N LEU A 23 -6.65 14.23 0.03
CA LEU A 23 -5.79 14.49 1.19
C LEU A 23 -4.50 13.67 1.13
N HIS A 24 -4.63 12.35 0.95
CA HIS A 24 -3.47 11.47 1.05
C HIS A 24 -2.58 11.49 -0.19
N CYS A 25 -3.14 11.70 -1.40
CA CYS A 25 -2.34 11.93 -2.60
C CYS A 25 -1.58 13.25 -2.54
N SER A 26 -2.21 14.33 -2.02
CA SER A 26 -1.50 15.59 -1.78
C SER A 26 -0.29 15.41 -0.87
N GLN A 27 -0.46 14.70 0.25
CA GLN A 27 0.64 14.39 1.18
C GLN A 27 1.72 13.49 0.53
N SER A 28 1.33 12.57 -0.34
CA SER A 28 2.28 11.72 -1.06
C SER A 28 3.09 12.51 -2.09
N ILE A 29 2.45 13.41 -2.81
CA ILE A 29 3.11 14.33 -3.75
C ILE A 29 4.09 15.26 -3.01
N GLU A 30 3.67 15.85 -1.89
CA GLU A 30 4.52 16.68 -1.05
C GLU A 30 5.72 15.91 -0.48
N TYR A 31 5.54 14.62 -0.21
CA TYR A 31 6.61 13.71 0.22
C TYR A 31 7.62 13.38 -0.88
N GLY A 32 7.31 13.68 -2.13
CA GLY A 32 8.15 13.38 -3.29
C GLY A 32 7.76 12.10 -4.06
N THR A 33 6.65 11.47 -3.70
CA THR A 33 6.14 10.29 -4.43
C THR A 33 5.61 10.71 -5.80
N ASN A 34 5.97 9.98 -6.84
CA ASN A 34 5.49 10.23 -8.20
C ASN A 34 4.05 9.70 -8.39
N ILE A 35 3.06 10.51 -8.03
CA ILE A 35 1.67 10.30 -8.41
C ILE A 35 1.49 10.93 -9.79
N ALA A 36 1.30 10.13 -10.82
CA ALA A 36 1.26 10.61 -12.21
C ALA A 36 -0.16 11.01 -12.68
N GLY A 37 -1.19 10.68 -11.90
CA GLY A 37 -2.58 11.00 -12.20
C GLY A 37 -3.53 10.15 -11.40
N GLY A 38 -4.80 10.20 -11.77
CA GLY A 38 -5.79 9.35 -11.11
C GLY A 38 -7.00 9.03 -11.97
N VAL A 39 -7.76 8.06 -11.52
CA VAL A 39 -8.95 7.55 -12.19
C VAL A 39 -10.19 7.93 -11.39
N THR A 40 -11.12 8.59 -12.05
CA THR A 40 -12.47 8.84 -11.52
C THR A 40 -13.46 8.81 -12.69
N PRO A 41 -14.26 7.74 -12.83
CA PRO A 41 -15.24 7.62 -13.90
C PRO A 41 -16.16 8.83 -14.01
N GLY A 42 -16.40 9.32 -15.21
CA GLY A 42 -17.20 10.51 -15.49
C GLY A 42 -16.51 11.84 -15.22
N LYS A 43 -15.22 11.85 -14.87
CA LYS A 43 -14.42 13.08 -14.68
C LYS A 43 -13.15 13.12 -15.53
N ALA A 44 -13.06 12.27 -16.53
CA ALA A 44 -11.94 12.25 -17.47
C ALA A 44 -11.73 13.61 -18.14
N GLY A 45 -10.46 13.97 -18.36
CA GLY A 45 -10.07 15.24 -18.94
C GLY A 45 -10.05 16.43 -17.96
N GLN A 46 -10.50 16.25 -16.73
CA GLN A 46 -10.31 17.26 -15.67
C GLN A 46 -8.89 17.19 -15.13
N THR A 47 -8.51 18.26 -14.43
CA THR A 47 -7.26 18.32 -13.65
C THR A 47 -7.60 18.30 -12.16
N HIS A 48 -6.91 17.48 -11.37
CA HIS A 48 -7.05 17.43 -9.92
C HIS A 48 -5.65 17.32 -9.29
N LEU A 49 -5.35 18.09 -8.25
CA LEU A 49 -4.00 18.22 -7.67
C LEU A 49 -2.92 18.56 -8.73
N ASN A 50 -3.27 19.32 -9.77
CA ASN A 50 -2.45 19.61 -10.95
C ASN A 50 -2.06 18.38 -11.79
N LEU A 51 -2.78 17.27 -11.65
CA LEU A 51 -2.55 16.02 -12.35
C LEU A 51 -3.78 15.63 -13.18
N PRO A 52 -3.61 14.87 -14.28
CA PRO A 52 -4.70 14.45 -15.13
C PRO A 52 -5.62 13.45 -14.43
N VAL A 53 -6.92 13.55 -14.74
CA VAL A 53 -7.95 12.58 -14.34
C VAL A 53 -8.36 11.77 -15.58
N PHE A 54 -8.30 10.46 -15.44
CA PHE A 54 -8.62 9.48 -16.50
C PHE A 54 -9.96 8.81 -16.25
N GLU A 55 -10.57 8.26 -17.32
CA GLU A 55 -11.80 7.51 -17.22
C GLU A 55 -11.58 6.11 -16.63
N ASN A 56 -10.44 5.48 -16.94
CA ASN A 56 -10.12 4.12 -16.55
C ASN A 56 -8.62 3.90 -16.35
N VAL A 57 -8.27 2.77 -15.71
CA VAL A 57 -6.89 2.42 -15.37
C VAL A 57 -6.04 2.18 -16.62
N SER A 58 -6.58 1.49 -17.62
CA SER A 58 -5.85 1.19 -18.86
C SER A 58 -5.41 2.47 -19.58
N GLN A 59 -6.28 3.48 -19.65
CA GLN A 59 -5.91 4.78 -20.20
C GLN A 59 -4.83 5.45 -19.35
N ALA A 60 -5.00 5.46 -18.03
CA ALA A 60 -4.03 6.07 -17.12
C ALA A 60 -2.64 5.43 -17.26
N VAL A 61 -2.56 4.10 -17.27
CA VAL A 61 -1.29 3.35 -17.44
C VAL A 61 -0.63 3.68 -18.78
N LYS A 62 -1.41 3.68 -19.85
CA LYS A 62 -0.89 3.98 -21.20
C LYS A 62 -0.30 5.37 -21.31
N GLU A 63 -0.91 6.37 -20.68
CA GLU A 63 -0.50 7.77 -20.79
C GLU A 63 0.60 8.15 -19.79
N THR A 64 0.67 7.47 -18.63
CA THR A 64 1.61 7.82 -17.54
C THR A 64 2.76 6.85 -17.39
N GLY A 65 2.65 5.62 -17.89
CA GLY A 65 3.59 4.54 -17.61
C GLY A 65 3.53 4.03 -16.16
N ALA A 66 2.41 4.26 -15.47
CA ALA A 66 2.24 3.83 -14.08
C ALA A 66 2.40 2.31 -13.93
N ASP A 67 3.04 1.90 -12.86
CA ASP A 67 3.24 0.51 -12.47
C ASP A 67 2.52 0.14 -11.16
N THR A 68 1.97 1.13 -10.47
CA THR A 68 1.33 0.97 -9.16
C THR A 68 -0.03 1.67 -9.11
N SER A 69 -1.04 1.02 -8.52
CA SER A 69 -2.36 1.61 -8.24
C SER A 69 -2.61 1.75 -6.74
N LEU A 70 -3.03 2.94 -6.32
CA LEU A 70 -3.51 3.23 -4.97
C LEU A 70 -5.04 3.38 -5.00
N ILE A 71 -5.78 2.59 -4.21
CA ILE A 71 -7.25 2.49 -4.30
C ILE A 71 -7.91 3.08 -3.05
N PHE A 72 -8.74 4.12 -3.28
CA PHE A 72 -9.57 4.80 -2.28
C PHE A 72 -11.06 4.75 -2.61
N VAL A 73 -11.50 3.92 -3.54
CA VAL A 73 -12.91 3.83 -3.90
C VAL A 73 -13.73 3.18 -2.79
N PRO A 74 -15.04 3.48 -2.64
CA PRO A 74 -15.91 2.80 -1.68
C PRO A 74 -15.94 1.28 -1.90
N ALA A 75 -16.11 0.50 -0.81
CA ALA A 75 -16.02 -0.97 -0.81
C ALA A 75 -16.80 -1.67 -1.92
N GLN A 76 -18.01 -1.20 -2.21
CA GLN A 76 -18.88 -1.75 -3.26
C GLN A 76 -18.29 -1.65 -4.68
N PHE A 77 -17.31 -0.77 -4.91
CA PHE A 77 -16.66 -0.59 -6.21
C PHE A 77 -15.25 -1.21 -6.25
N CYS A 78 -14.70 -1.62 -5.09
CA CYS A 78 -13.32 -2.11 -5.01
C CYS A 78 -13.07 -3.35 -5.86
N LYS A 79 -14.03 -4.28 -5.95
CA LYS A 79 -13.89 -5.46 -6.83
C LYS A 79 -13.58 -5.07 -8.26
N ASN A 80 -14.34 -4.14 -8.82
CA ASN A 80 -14.13 -3.67 -10.18
C ASN A 80 -12.81 -2.91 -10.32
N SER A 81 -12.50 -2.04 -9.36
CA SER A 81 -11.27 -1.25 -9.37
C SER A 81 -10.01 -2.12 -9.28
N ILE A 82 -10.01 -3.16 -8.45
CA ILE A 82 -8.91 -4.11 -8.36
C ILE A 82 -8.81 -4.94 -9.64
N ASN A 83 -9.94 -5.45 -10.18
CA ASN A 83 -9.94 -6.18 -11.44
C ASN A 83 -9.35 -5.34 -12.59
N GLU A 84 -9.76 -4.09 -12.70
CA GLU A 84 -9.28 -3.17 -13.73
C GLU A 84 -7.76 -2.93 -13.61
N ALA A 85 -7.25 -2.83 -12.38
CA ALA A 85 -5.82 -2.71 -12.12
C ALA A 85 -5.07 -4.01 -12.49
N LEU A 86 -5.61 -5.19 -12.18
CA LEU A 86 -5.07 -6.48 -12.59
C LEU A 86 -5.05 -6.62 -14.12
N ASP A 87 -6.16 -6.30 -14.77
CA ASP A 87 -6.29 -6.39 -16.25
C ASP A 87 -5.38 -5.38 -16.99
N SER A 88 -4.88 -4.36 -16.29
CA SER A 88 -3.92 -3.39 -16.81
C SER A 88 -2.46 -3.76 -16.49
N GLU A 89 -2.21 -4.95 -15.95
CA GLU A 89 -0.90 -5.53 -15.67
C GLU A 89 0.00 -4.66 -14.76
N LEU A 90 -0.61 -3.93 -13.83
CA LEU A 90 0.12 -3.18 -12.81
C LEU A 90 0.86 -4.13 -11.87
N LYS A 91 2.08 -3.79 -11.48
CA LYS A 91 2.93 -4.64 -10.63
C LYS A 91 2.46 -4.70 -9.18
N LEU A 92 1.91 -3.57 -8.69
CA LEU A 92 1.51 -3.39 -7.30
C LEU A 92 0.15 -2.70 -7.21
N ILE A 93 -0.73 -3.25 -6.38
CA ILE A 93 -2.05 -2.68 -6.09
C ILE A 93 -2.16 -2.49 -4.58
N ILE A 94 -2.36 -1.25 -4.12
CA ILE A 94 -2.49 -0.92 -2.70
C ILE A 94 -3.94 -0.52 -2.44
N VAL A 95 -4.64 -1.28 -1.59
CA VAL A 95 -6.07 -1.12 -1.32
C VAL A 95 -6.28 -0.61 0.10
N ILE A 96 -6.61 0.67 0.23
CA ILE A 96 -6.82 1.31 1.54
C ILE A 96 -8.19 0.96 2.11
N THR A 97 -9.17 0.85 1.25
CA THR A 97 -10.58 0.64 1.61
C THR A 97 -10.80 -0.62 2.43
N GLU A 98 -11.60 -0.53 3.45
CA GLU A 98 -12.10 -1.63 4.29
C GLU A 98 -13.49 -2.11 3.85
N GLY A 99 -13.88 -3.31 4.30
CA GLY A 99 -15.25 -3.82 4.12
C GLY A 99 -15.52 -4.40 2.73
N ILE A 100 -14.50 -4.79 2.00
CA ILE A 100 -14.67 -5.55 0.75
C ILE A 100 -15.19 -6.95 1.10
N PRO A 101 -16.23 -7.45 0.41
CA PRO A 101 -16.73 -8.81 0.66
C PRO A 101 -15.63 -9.86 0.56
N THR A 102 -15.55 -10.75 1.56
CA THR A 102 -14.51 -11.78 1.66
C THR A 102 -14.41 -12.66 0.42
N LEU A 103 -15.54 -13.04 -0.18
CA LEU A 103 -15.57 -13.85 -1.42
C LEU A 103 -14.99 -13.09 -2.62
N ASP A 104 -15.20 -11.78 -2.68
CA ASP A 104 -14.61 -10.96 -3.74
C ASP A 104 -13.09 -10.89 -3.59
N MET A 105 -12.59 -10.72 -2.35
CA MET A 105 -11.14 -10.73 -2.10
C MET A 105 -10.50 -12.09 -2.36
N LEU A 106 -11.20 -13.19 -2.07
CA LEU A 106 -10.69 -14.53 -2.37
C LEU A 106 -10.49 -14.71 -3.89
N TYR A 107 -11.48 -14.28 -4.68
CA TYR A 107 -11.37 -14.32 -6.16
C TYR A 107 -10.24 -13.42 -6.67
N LEU A 108 -10.16 -12.17 -6.16
CA LEU A 108 -9.16 -11.19 -6.60
C LEU A 108 -7.75 -11.62 -6.25
N LYS A 109 -7.56 -12.19 -5.04
CA LYS A 109 -6.26 -12.73 -4.63
C LYS A 109 -5.82 -13.88 -5.53
N ALA A 110 -6.71 -14.85 -5.79
CA ALA A 110 -6.38 -15.98 -6.68
C ALA A 110 -5.96 -15.48 -8.07
N LYS A 111 -6.71 -14.53 -8.64
CA LYS A 111 -6.36 -13.92 -9.93
C LYS A 111 -5.03 -13.18 -9.89
N ALA A 112 -4.76 -12.42 -8.83
CA ALA A 112 -3.49 -11.71 -8.66
C ALA A 112 -2.30 -12.67 -8.56
N ASP A 113 -2.46 -13.75 -7.80
CA ASP A 113 -1.44 -14.80 -7.65
C ASP A 113 -1.12 -15.47 -9.01
N GLU A 114 -2.15 -15.80 -9.81
CA GLU A 114 -1.98 -16.35 -11.16
C GLU A 114 -1.23 -15.39 -12.11
N MET A 115 -1.45 -14.08 -11.95
CA MET A 115 -0.81 -13.05 -12.78
C MET A 115 0.54 -12.59 -12.23
N GLY A 116 0.94 -13.03 -11.05
CA GLY A 116 2.16 -12.57 -10.37
C GLY A 116 2.10 -11.10 -9.94
N ILE A 117 0.90 -10.54 -9.76
CA ILE A 117 0.67 -9.15 -9.35
C ILE A 117 0.45 -9.11 -7.84
N ARG A 118 1.11 -8.19 -7.16
CA ARG A 118 1.01 -8.07 -5.71
C ARG A 118 -0.11 -7.13 -5.29
N ILE A 119 -0.92 -7.56 -4.30
CA ILE A 119 -1.92 -6.73 -3.64
C ILE A 119 -1.50 -6.51 -2.18
N ILE A 120 -1.47 -5.26 -1.72
CA ILE A 120 -1.34 -4.87 -0.31
C ILE A 120 -2.69 -4.36 0.19
N GLY A 121 -3.15 -4.87 1.32
CA GLY A 121 -4.51 -4.65 1.82
C GLY A 121 -5.46 -5.79 1.44
N PRO A 122 -6.77 -5.59 1.48
CA PRO A 122 -7.51 -4.36 1.80
C PRO A 122 -7.43 -3.97 3.29
N ASN A 123 -8.11 -2.87 3.65
CA ASN A 123 -8.15 -2.35 5.02
C ASN A 123 -6.74 -2.14 5.58
N CYS A 124 -5.91 -1.41 4.86
CA CYS A 124 -4.51 -1.21 5.20
C CYS A 124 -4.12 0.27 5.22
N PRO A 125 -3.08 0.65 5.97
CA PRO A 125 -2.57 2.00 5.97
C PRO A 125 -1.66 2.31 4.77
N GLY A 126 -1.35 1.32 3.95
CA GLY A 126 -0.48 1.45 2.78
C GLY A 126 0.96 1.04 3.01
N VAL A 127 1.86 1.66 2.27
CA VAL A 127 3.31 1.39 2.27
C VAL A 127 4.08 2.70 2.29
N ILE A 128 5.18 2.73 3.03
CA ILE A 128 6.15 3.83 3.00
C ILE A 128 7.57 3.30 3.01
N THR A 129 8.40 3.82 2.12
CA THR A 129 9.86 3.68 2.16
C THR A 129 10.42 5.06 2.50
N PRO A 130 10.97 5.26 3.71
CA PRO A 130 11.39 6.57 4.18
C PRO A 130 12.38 7.22 3.22
N GLU A 131 12.19 8.53 2.99
CA GLU A 131 12.93 9.39 2.04
C GLU A 131 12.80 9.02 0.55
N GLN A 132 11.97 8.03 0.20
CA GLN A 132 11.79 7.60 -1.18
C GLN A 132 10.36 7.75 -1.68
N ALA A 133 9.40 7.03 -1.08
CA ALA A 133 8.01 7.04 -1.53
C ALA A 133 7.03 6.71 -0.39
N LYS A 134 5.82 7.27 -0.49
CA LYS A 134 4.70 7.03 0.42
C LYS A 134 3.44 6.82 -0.39
N LEU A 135 2.79 5.67 -0.25
CA LEU A 135 1.49 5.35 -0.84
C LEU A 135 0.52 4.83 0.24
N GLY A 136 -0.46 5.65 0.57
CA GLY A 136 -1.46 5.36 1.60
C GLY A 136 -1.61 6.46 2.64
N ILE A 137 -2.10 6.08 3.83
CA ILE A 137 -2.52 7.00 4.88
C ILE A 137 -1.51 7.15 6.03
N MET A 138 -0.38 6.45 5.99
CA MET A 138 0.63 6.53 7.04
C MET A 138 1.17 7.97 7.19
N PRO A 139 1.32 8.50 8.42
CA PRO A 139 1.91 9.82 8.63
C PRO A 139 3.41 9.79 8.34
N ALA A 140 3.86 10.57 7.35
CA ALA A 140 5.27 10.60 6.97
C ALA A 140 6.19 11.13 8.08
N SER A 141 5.66 12.03 8.93
CA SER A 141 6.43 12.74 9.97
C SER A 141 7.02 11.87 11.07
N ILE A 142 6.54 10.65 11.26
CA ILE A 142 7.06 9.72 12.27
C ILE A 142 8.09 8.72 11.70
N HIS A 143 8.23 8.68 10.37
CA HIS A 143 9.13 7.74 9.69
C HIS A 143 10.50 8.37 9.46
N ASN A 144 11.53 7.67 9.84
CA ASN A 144 12.92 8.03 9.56
C ASN A 144 13.60 6.89 8.80
N LYS A 145 14.46 7.23 7.85
CA LYS A 145 15.26 6.22 7.15
C LYS A 145 16.15 5.45 8.14
N GLY A 146 16.14 4.14 8.01
CA GLY A 146 16.90 3.26 8.88
C GLY A 146 16.87 1.80 8.41
N LYS A 147 16.95 0.87 9.38
CA LYS A 147 17.28 -0.53 9.12
C LYS A 147 16.21 -1.52 9.58
N VAL A 148 15.09 -1.03 10.11
CA VAL A 148 14.02 -1.91 10.60
C VAL A 148 12.92 -2.02 9.55
N GLY A 149 12.69 -3.23 9.05
CA GLY A 149 11.51 -3.56 8.28
C GLY A 149 10.30 -3.67 9.21
N ILE A 150 9.18 -3.02 8.88
CA ILE A 150 7.95 -3.14 9.66
C ILE A 150 6.85 -3.75 8.81
N VAL A 151 6.25 -4.85 9.29
CA VAL A 151 5.06 -5.44 8.69
C VAL A 151 3.97 -5.61 9.74
N SER A 152 2.76 -5.13 9.42
CA SER A 152 1.68 -5.10 10.41
C SER A 152 0.30 -5.30 9.77
N ARG A 153 -0.61 -5.93 10.53
CA ARG A 153 -2.04 -5.97 10.24
C ARG A 153 -2.83 -4.89 10.97
N SER A 154 -2.20 -4.22 11.94
CA SER A 154 -2.83 -3.18 12.74
C SER A 154 -2.44 -1.79 12.24
N GLY A 155 -3.38 -0.92 11.95
CA GLY A 155 -3.09 0.48 11.63
C GLY A 155 -2.41 1.20 12.79
N THR A 156 -3.03 1.18 13.98
CA THR A 156 -2.56 1.92 15.16
C THR A 156 -1.21 1.42 15.68
N LEU A 157 -1.05 0.10 15.85
CA LEU A 157 0.21 -0.47 16.34
C LEU A 157 1.36 -0.31 15.33
N THR A 158 1.06 -0.18 14.04
CA THR A 158 2.07 0.19 13.04
C THR A 158 2.71 1.52 13.37
N TYR A 159 1.89 2.53 13.68
CA TYR A 159 2.39 3.88 13.98
C TYR A 159 3.19 3.92 15.28
N GLU A 160 2.77 3.15 16.28
CA GLU A 160 3.52 3.02 17.55
C GLU A 160 4.89 2.36 17.32
N ALA A 161 4.96 1.28 16.57
CA ALA A 161 6.22 0.62 16.24
C ALA A 161 7.17 1.52 15.45
N VAL A 162 6.62 2.28 14.50
CA VAL A 162 7.38 3.27 13.71
C VAL A 162 7.93 4.38 14.60
N ASP A 163 7.08 4.97 15.45
CA ASP A 163 7.48 6.08 16.34
C ASP A 163 8.57 5.63 17.33
N GLN A 164 8.41 4.44 17.93
CA GLN A 164 9.42 3.89 18.84
C GLN A 164 10.75 3.63 18.15
N THR A 165 10.74 2.95 16.99
CA THR A 165 11.98 2.66 16.25
C THR A 165 12.66 3.92 15.74
N SER A 166 11.87 4.97 15.40
CA SER A 166 12.41 6.27 15.01
C SER A 166 13.05 7.01 16.19
N LYS A 167 12.41 7.01 17.38
CA LYS A 167 12.94 7.64 18.60
C LYS A 167 14.21 6.99 19.11
N GLU A 168 14.33 5.67 18.94
CA GLU A 168 15.54 4.91 19.29
C GLU A 168 16.67 5.07 18.24
N GLY A 169 16.45 5.86 17.18
CA GLY A 169 17.44 6.09 16.13
C GLY A 169 17.66 4.91 15.18
N LEU A 170 16.80 3.89 15.23
CA LEU A 170 16.89 2.72 14.37
C LEU A 170 16.31 3.00 12.97
N GLY A 171 15.24 3.78 12.92
CA GLY A 171 14.53 4.11 11.68
C GLY A 171 14.00 2.89 10.90
N GLN A 172 13.39 3.11 9.74
CA GLN A 172 12.79 2.04 8.96
C GLN A 172 13.44 1.92 7.57
N SER A 173 13.67 0.68 7.11
CA SER A 173 14.00 0.38 5.71
C SER A 173 12.73 0.49 4.85
N SER A 174 11.66 -0.13 5.29
CA SER A 174 10.30 0.02 4.73
C SER A 174 9.27 -0.30 5.80
N CYS A 175 8.07 0.28 5.68
CA CYS A 175 6.93 -0.04 6.52
C CYS A 175 5.74 -0.46 5.65
N VAL A 176 5.20 -1.65 5.89
CA VAL A 176 4.12 -2.26 5.11
C VAL A 176 2.95 -2.62 6.02
N GLY A 177 1.82 -1.97 5.79
CA GLY A 177 0.57 -2.40 6.39
C GLY A 177 -0.16 -3.37 5.47
N ILE A 178 -0.25 -4.64 5.83
CA ILE A 178 -0.89 -5.67 5.00
C ILE A 178 -2.41 -5.77 5.18
N GLY A 179 -2.95 -5.01 6.13
CA GLY A 179 -4.38 -4.89 6.35
C GLY A 179 -4.99 -5.87 7.35
N GLY A 180 -6.16 -5.47 7.86
CA GLY A 180 -6.88 -6.18 8.92
C GLY A 180 -7.93 -7.19 8.42
N ASP A 181 -8.32 -7.15 7.15
CA ASP A 181 -9.39 -7.96 6.59
C ASP A 181 -9.05 -9.47 6.59
N PRO A 182 -10.09 -10.36 6.61
CA PRO A 182 -9.88 -11.82 6.69
C PRO A 182 -9.01 -12.40 5.56
N ILE A 183 -9.12 -11.85 4.35
CA ILE A 183 -8.34 -12.28 3.18
C ILE A 183 -7.45 -11.11 2.73
N PRO A 184 -6.21 -11.00 3.25
CA PRO A 184 -5.26 -10.01 2.75
C PRO A 184 -4.69 -10.43 1.39
N GLY A 185 -4.38 -9.47 0.56
CA GLY A 185 -3.75 -9.70 -0.75
C GLY A 185 -2.34 -10.27 -0.63
N SER A 186 -1.57 -9.82 0.38
CA SER A 186 -0.26 -10.38 0.75
C SER A 186 -0.27 -10.82 2.20
N SER A 187 0.40 -11.93 2.48
CA SER A 187 0.57 -12.48 3.83
C SER A 187 1.81 -11.90 4.53
N PHE A 188 1.95 -12.20 5.82
CA PHE A 188 3.21 -11.91 6.53
C PHE A 188 4.41 -12.60 5.87
N ILE A 189 4.25 -13.86 5.45
CA ILE A 189 5.34 -14.64 4.84
C ILE A 189 5.84 -13.92 3.59
N ASP A 190 4.93 -13.48 2.70
CA ASP A 190 5.30 -12.76 1.48
C ASP A 190 6.17 -11.52 1.76
N ILE A 191 5.84 -10.76 2.81
CA ILE A 191 6.58 -9.54 3.14
C ILE A 191 7.87 -9.85 3.90
N LEU A 192 7.86 -10.87 4.78
CA LEU A 192 9.06 -11.32 5.49
C LEU A 192 10.13 -11.83 4.52
N GLU A 193 9.75 -12.60 3.50
CA GLU A 193 10.67 -13.07 2.46
C GLU A 193 11.30 -11.91 1.68
N MET A 194 10.53 -10.84 1.44
CA MET A 194 11.07 -9.64 0.79
C MET A 194 12.06 -8.88 1.70
N PHE A 195 11.77 -8.77 3.00
CA PHE A 195 12.70 -8.17 3.96
C PHE A 195 13.97 -8.99 4.15
N GLU A 196 13.87 -10.33 4.14
CA GLU A 196 15.04 -11.22 4.23
C GLU A 196 16.00 -11.05 3.05
N GLN A 197 15.47 -10.69 1.88
CA GLN A 197 16.26 -10.44 0.66
C GLN A 197 16.75 -8.99 0.55
N ASP A 198 16.27 -8.08 1.40
CA ASP A 198 16.64 -6.67 1.35
C ASP A 198 17.92 -6.41 2.16
N PRO A 199 19.03 -6.01 1.50
CA PRO A 199 20.30 -5.76 2.19
C PRO A 199 20.27 -4.53 3.13
N GLU A 200 19.24 -3.67 3.03
CA GLU A 200 19.08 -2.51 3.89
C GLU A 200 18.30 -2.86 5.18
N THR A 201 17.67 -4.05 5.25
CA THR A 201 16.90 -4.49 6.42
C THR A 201 17.76 -5.36 7.33
N GLU A 202 18.07 -4.87 8.55
CA GLU A 202 18.85 -5.61 9.56
C GLU A 202 17.99 -6.22 10.66
N GLY A 203 16.74 -5.79 10.81
CA GLY A 203 15.77 -6.30 11.78
C GLY A 203 14.36 -6.12 11.32
N ILE A 204 13.44 -6.96 11.80
CA ILE A 204 12.03 -6.90 11.38
C ILE A 204 11.14 -6.81 12.61
N ALA A 205 10.23 -5.83 12.62
CA ALA A 205 9.16 -5.71 13.60
C ALA A 205 7.84 -6.19 12.99
N VAL A 206 7.19 -7.14 13.67
CA VAL A 206 5.91 -7.73 13.24
C VAL A 206 4.83 -7.39 14.25
N SER A 207 3.71 -6.85 13.81
CA SER A 207 2.58 -6.51 14.67
C SER A 207 1.25 -7.09 14.18
N TYR A 208 0.48 -7.62 15.13
CA TYR A 208 -0.87 -8.16 14.94
C TYR A 208 -1.89 -7.44 15.79
N THR A 209 -3.16 -7.53 15.41
CA THR A 209 -4.28 -7.10 16.26
C THR A 209 -4.50 -8.07 17.45
N HIS A 210 -4.14 -9.35 17.29
CA HIS A 210 -4.24 -10.39 18.31
C HIS A 210 -2.95 -11.22 18.33
N LEU A 211 -1.99 -10.80 19.15
CA LEU A 211 -0.79 -11.57 19.45
C LEU A 211 -1.11 -12.48 20.66
N THR A 212 -1.28 -13.78 20.41
CA THR A 212 -1.13 -14.77 21.46
C THR A 212 0.31 -15.23 21.46
N LEU A 213 1.09 -14.79 22.44
CA LEU A 213 2.40 -15.40 22.69
C LEU A 213 2.19 -16.89 22.99
N PRO A 214 2.94 -17.80 22.37
CA PRO A 214 2.92 -19.19 22.81
C PRO A 214 3.33 -19.22 24.26
N THR A 215 2.39 -19.52 25.14
CA THR A 215 2.71 -19.88 26.51
C THR A 215 3.42 -21.24 26.43
N SER A 216 4.75 -21.23 26.44
CA SER A 216 5.51 -22.44 26.68
C SER A 216 5.21 -22.86 28.11
N ASN A 217 4.26 -23.79 28.30
CA ASN A 217 4.26 -24.62 29.48
C ASN A 217 5.43 -25.60 29.34
N SER A 218 6.62 -25.12 29.67
CA SER A 218 7.69 -26.03 30.04
C SER A 218 7.42 -26.48 31.48
N VAL A 219 6.90 -27.68 31.61
CA VAL A 219 6.98 -28.44 32.84
C VAL A 219 8.33 -29.16 32.84
#